data_4c234fd4de0156f848fc7f036d133629
#
_entry.id   4c234fd4de0156f848fc7f036d133629
#
_cell.length_a   1.000
_cell.length_b   1.000
_cell.length_c   1.000
_cell.angle_alpha   90.00
_cell.angle_beta   90.00
_cell.angle_gamma   90.00
#
_symmetry.space_group_name_H-M   'P 1'
#
loop_
_entity.id
_entity.type
_entity.pdbx_description
1 polymer ?
#
loop_
_entity_poly.entity_id
_entity_poly.type
_entity_poly.pdbx_seq_one_letter_code
_entity_poly.pdbx_strand_id
1 'polypeptide(L)'
;MKARPGHFVLDSYAILAHLEDEAGAARVGDILEQGRQSRATIYLSIVNFGEVVYITEREQGLSAAQQVIATIDQWPVSIVEADRRLTLAAAHVKAHHTISYADAFAVALAQSRQATLLTGDPEFRKVESLVAIDWLPLHKPEPPSKS
;
A
#
# COMPACT_ATOMS: atom_id res chain seq x y z
N MET A 1 -5.97 17.35 1.90
CA MET A 1 -4.66 17.68 1.34
C MET A 1 -4.62 17.25 -0.12
N LYS A 2 -4.14 18.09 -0.98
CA LYS A 2 -4.08 17.79 -2.41
C LYS A 2 -2.82 16.99 -2.73
N ALA A 3 -3.00 15.79 -3.30
CA ALA A 3 -1.88 14.93 -3.66
C ALA A 3 -1.20 15.42 -4.93
N ARG A 4 0.14 15.21 -5.01
CA ARG A 4 0.91 15.46 -6.23
C ARG A 4 0.60 14.37 -7.26
N PRO A 5 0.32 14.72 -8.54
CA PRO A 5 0.11 13.71 -9.58
C PRO A 5 1.31 12.75 -9.69
N GLY A 6 1.02 11.46 -9.87
CA GLY A 6 2.06 10.46 -10.06
C GLY A 6 2.81 10.05 -8.79
N HIS A 7 2.40 10.51 -7.62
CA HIS A 7 2.99 10.09 -6.34
C HIS A 7 2.01 9.19 -5.59
N PHE A 8 2.45 7.99 -5.24
CA PHE A 8 1.61 6.96 -4.63
C PHE A 8 2.27 6.35 -3.41
N VAL A 9 1.44 5.97 -2.45
CA VAL A 9 1.84 5.10 -1.32
C VAL A 9 1.06 3.81 -1.45
N LEU A 10 1.74 2.68 -1.39
CA LEU A 10 1.10 1.36 -1.30
C LEU A 10 0.96 0.99 0.17
N ASP A 11 -0.22 0.52 0.57
CA ASP A 11 -0.39 -0.12 1.87
C ASP A 11 -0.20 -1.63 1.75
N SER A 12 -0.30 -2.34 2.87
CA SER A 12 -0.17 -3.80 2.88
C SER A 12 -1.25 -4.47 2.05
N TYR A 13 -2.48 -3.94 2.05
CA TYR A 13 -3.59 -4.47 1.27
C TYR A 13 -3.26 -4.48 -0.23
N ALA A 14 -2.78 -3.34 -0.74
CA ALA A 14 -2.46 -3.21 -2.16
C ALA A 14 -1.37 -4.20 -2.59
N ILE A 15 -0.34 -4.36 -1.76
CA ILE A 15 0.76 -5.28 -2.05
C ILE A 15 0.27 -6.73 -2.05
N LEU A 16 -0.48 -7.13 -1.02
CA LEU A 16 -1.00 -8.49 -0.93
C LEU A 16 -1.97 -8.80 -2.07
N ALA A 17 -2.83 -7.86 -2.44
CA ALA A 17 -3.74 -8.03 -3.57
C ALA A 17 -2.98 -8.29 -4.87
N HIS A 18 -1.88 -7.59 -5.10
CA HIS A 18 -1.05 -7.77 -6.29
C HIS A 18 -0.32 -9.11 -6.26
N LEU A 19 0.29 -9.47 -5.13
CA LEU A 19 1.04 -10.72 -4.99
C LEU A 19 0.15 -11.96 -5.12
N GLU A 20 -1.10 -11.86 -4.67
CA GLU A 20 -2.06 -12.98 -4.65
C GLU A 20 -3.03 -12.96 -5.83
N ASP A 21 -2.80 -12.08 -6.80
CA ASP A 21 -3.64 -11.90 -7.99
C ASP A 21 -5.13 -11.74 -7.64
N GLU A 22 -5.39 -10.93 -6.63
CA GLU A 22 -6.75 -10.61 -6.22
C GLU A 22 -7.31 -9.39 -6.95
N ALA A 23 -8.53 -8.99 -6.59
CA ALA A 23 -9.13 -7.76 -7.11
C ALA A 23 -8.20 -6.57 -6.82
N GLY A 24 -7.95 -5.74 -7.80
CA GLY A 24 -7.02 -4.62 -7.68
C GLY A 24 -5.60 -4.93 -8.14
N ALA A 25 -5.24 -6.22 -8.36
CA ALA A 25 -3.90 -6.58 -8.82
C ALA A 25 -3.50 -5.87 -10.11
N ALA A 26 -4.42 -5.74 -11.05
CA ALA A 26 -4.16 -5.06 -12.32
C ALA A 26 -3.84 -3.57 -12.12
N ARG A 27 -4.56 -2.89 -11.21
CA ARG A 27 -4.32 -1.48 -10.91
C ARG A 27 -2.96 -1.27 -10.27
N VAL A 28 -2.60 -2.12 -9.30
CA VAL A 28 -1.28 -2.06 -8.66
C VAL A 28 -0.18 -2.33 -9.69
N GLY A 29 -0.36 -3.34 -10.53
CA GLY A 29 0.58 -3.67 -11.61
C GLY A 29 0.79 -2.51 -12.58
N ASP A 30 -0.28 -1.79 -12.93
CA ASP A 30 -0.21 -0.61 -13.78
C ASP A 30 0.61 0.51 -13.13
N ILE A 31 0.40 0.78 -11.86
CA ILE A 31 1.17 1.79 -11.11
C ILE A 31 2.65 1.39 -11.03
N LEU A 32 2.94 0.11 -10.77
CA LEU A 32 4.32 -0.39 -10.75
C LEU A 32 4.98 -0.23 -12.10
N GLU A 33 4.26 -0.50 -13.20
CA GLU A 33 4.79 -0.30 -14.54
C GLU A 33 5.09 1.17 -14.83
N GLN A 34 4.22 2.08 -14.40
CA GLN A 34 4.49 3.51 -14.47
C GLN A 34 5.74 3.90 -13.67
N GLY A 35 5.96 3.24 -12.53
CA GLY A 35 7.17 3.43 -11.74
C GLY A 35 8.42 3.01 -12.50
N ARG A 36 8.39 1.87 -13.19
CA ARG A 36 9.52 1.40 -14.01
C ARG A 36 9.84 2.36 -15.14
N GLN A 37 8.82 3.03 -15.67
CA GLN A 37 8.97 4.02 -16.76
C GLN A 37 9.29 5.42 -16.24
N SER A 38 9.53 5.57 -14.94
CA SER A 38 9.79 6.86 -14.28
C SER A 38 8.63 7.87 -14.42
N ARG A 39 7.41 7.38 -14.63
CA ARG A 39 6.19 8.20 -14.69
C ARG A 39 5.42 8.25 -13.39
N ALA A 40 5.82 7.44 -12.40
CA ALA A 40 5.26 7.45 -11.08
C ALA A 40 6.37 7.31 -10.04
N THR A 41 6.18 7.94 -8.89
CA THR A 41 7.02 7.75 -7.70
C THR A 41 6.19 7.01 -6.68
N ILE A 42 6.68 5.86 -6.22
CA ILE A 42 5.93 4.94 -5.38
C ILE A 42 6.68 4.74 -4.07
N TYR A 43 5.97 4.90 -2.96
CA TYR A 43 6.53 4.75 -1.61
C TYR A 43 5.85 3.59 -0.87
N LEU A 44 6.62 2.94 -0.02
CA LEU A 44 6.14 1.89 0.88
C LEU A 44 6.76 2.13 2.25
N SER A 45 5.92 2.24 3.29
CA SER A 45 6.41 2.30 4.66
C SER A 45 7.08 0.97 5.03
N ILE A 46 8.23 1.03 5.73
CA ILE A 46 8.90 -0.17 6.25
C ILE A 46 7.97 -0.97 7.17
N VAL A 47 7.04 -0.29 7.86
CA VAL A 47 6.06 -0.96 8.72
C VAL A 47 5.08 -1.79 7.90
N ASN A 48 4.59 -1.26 6.78
CA ASN A 48 3.72 -2.00 5.88
C ASN A 48 4.48 -3.14 5.18
N PHE A 49 5.74 -2.92 4.83
CA PHE A 49 6.61 -3.96 4.29
C PHE A 49 6.70 -5.13 5.28
N GLY A 50 7.00 -4.84 6.56
CA GLY A 50 7.06 -5.85 7.60
C GLY A 50 5.74 -6.59 7.79
N GLU A 51 4.61 -5.89 7.69
CA GLU A 51 3.29 -6.50 7.79
C GLU A 51 3.05 -7.51 6.67
N VAL A 52 3.38 -7.17 5.43
CA VAL A 52 3.30 -8.09 4.29
C VAL A 52 4.15 -9.33 4.53
N VAL A 53 5.37 -9.14 5.02
CA VAL A 53 6.30 -10.25 5.27
C VAL A 53 5.76 -11.18 6.36
N TYR A 54 5.31 -10.66 7.51
CA TYR A 54 4.84 -11.56 8.57
C TYR A 54 3.53 -12.28 8.21
N ILE A 55 2.63 -11.60 7.49
CA ILE A 55 1.40 -12.23 7.03
C ILE A 55 1.73 -13.39 6.09
N THR A 56 2.64 -13.16 5.15
CA THR A 56 3.07 -14.20 4.20
C THR A 56 3.72 -15.37 4.92
N GLU A 57 4.61 -15.11 5.88
CA GLU A 57 5.27 -16.16 6.64
C GLU A 57 4.26 -16.97 7.44
N ARG A 58 3.33 -16.33 8.11
CA ARG A 58 2.31 -16.98 8.91
C ARG A 58 1.39 -17.86 8.08
N GLU A 59 1.03 -17.42 6.88
CA GLU A 59 0.08 -18.11 6.02
C GLU A 59 0.74 -19.13 5.09
N GLN A 60 1.96 -18.87 4.63
CA GLN A 60 2.61 -19.65 3.56
C GLN A 60 4.00 -20.16 3.92
N GLY A 61 4.55 -19.76 5.06
CA GLY A 61 5.84 -20.22 5.55
C GLY A 61 7.01 -19.30 5.21
N LEU A 62 8.17 -19.60 5.82
CA LEU A 62 9.36 -18.76 5.72
C LEU A 62 9.89 -18.63 4.29
N SER A 63 9.89 -19.71 3.53
CA SER A 63 10.38 -19.68 2.14
C SER A 63 9.57 -18.69 1.29
N ALA A 64 8.23 -18.69 1.43
CA ALA A 64 7.36 -17.75 0.74
C ALA A 64 7.65 -16.30 1.18
N ALA A 65 7.86 -16.08 2.47
CA ALA A 65 8.20 -14.75 2.99
C ALA A 65 9.52 -14.24 2.40
N GLN A 66 10.53 -15.10 2.29
CA GLN A 66 11.82 -14.73 1.69
C GLN A 66 11.67 -14.38 0.21
N GLN A 67 10.82 -15.12 -0.52
CA GLN A 67 10.52 -14.82 -1.92
C GLN A 67 9.81 -13.46 -2.08
N VAL A 68 8.89 -13.15 -1.17
CA VAL A 68 8.18 -11.86 -1.18
C VAL A 68 9.15 -10.71 -0.94
N ILE A 69 10.07 -10.85 0.01
CA ILE A 69 11.11 -9.83 0.25
C ILE A 69 11.91 -9.58 -1.03
N ALA A 70 12.40 -10.66 -1.65
CA ALA A 70 13.19 -10.55 -2.88
C ALA A 70 12.39 -9.92 -4.03
N THR A 71 11.11 -10.25 -4.14
CA THR A 71 10.21 -9.70 -5.16
C THR A 71 10.02 -8.20 -4.98
N ILE A 72 9.68 -7.76 -3.78
CA ILE A 72 9.46 -6.34 -3.49
C ILE A 72 10.73 -5.53 -3.65
N ASP A 73 11.89 -6.10 -3.32
CA ASP A 73 13.18 -5.43 -3.50
C ASP A 73 13.49 -5.17 -5.00
N GLN A 74 12.83 -5.87 -5.92
CA GLN A 74 12.98 -5.62 -7.36
C GLN A 74 11.96 -4.60 -7.90
N TRP A 75 11.00 -4.20 -7.10
CA TRP A 75 9.98 -3.25 -7.54
C TRP A 75 10.50 -1.80 -7.57
N PRO A 76 9.96 -0.94 -8.44
CA PRO A 76 10.31 0.47 -8.47
C PRO A 76 9.66 1.24 -7.33
N VAL A 77 9.94 0.83 -6.10
CA VAL A 77 9.31 1.32 -4.88
C VAL A 77 10.39 1.77 -3.92
N SER A 78 10.23 2.98 -3.37
CA SER A 78 11.10 3.48 -2.29
C SER A 78 10.54 3.02 -0.95
N ILE A 79 11.28 2.15 -0.27
CA ILE A 79 10.92 1.72 1.09
C ILE A 79 11.38 2.81 2.05
N VAL A 80 10.45 3.38 2.79
CA VAL A 80 10.71 4.52 3.68
C VAL A 80 10.80 4.03 5.13
N GLU A 81 11.92 4.31 5.77
CA GLU A 81 12.16 3.91 7.15
C GLU A 81 11.21 4.62 8.12
N ALA A 82 10.87 3.94 9.21
CA ALA A 82 10.07 4.49 10.29
C ALA A 82 10.96 5.33 11.20
N ASP A 83 11.39 6.48 10.72
CA ASP A 83 12.20 7.40 11.51
C ASP A 83 11.34 8.08 12.58
N ARG A 84 11.98 8.89 13.41
CA ARG A 84 11.30 9.59 14.50
C ARG A 84 10.14 10.44 13.98
N ARG A 85 10.36 11.21 12.92
CA ARG A 85 9.37 12.14 12.38
C ARG A 85 8.14 11.41 11.85
N LEU A 86 8.36 10.37 11.04
CA LEU A 86 7.27 9.56 10.48
C LEU A 86 6.51 8.82 11.57
N THR A 87 7.23 8.27 12.54
CA THR A 87 6.62 7.53 13.66
C THR A 87 5.72 8.43 14.50
N LEU A 88 6.16 9.64 14.81
CA LEU A 88 5.34 10.59 15.57
C LEU A 88 4.12 11.06 14.78
N ALA A 89 4.26 11.24 13.47
CA ALA A 89 3.11 11.56 12.61
C ALA A 89 2.09 10.41 12.57
N ALA A 90 2.55 9.17 12.46
CA ALA A 90 1.69 7.99 12.52
C ALA A 90 0.99 7.86 13.87
N ALA A 91 1.72 8.12 14.96
CA ALA A 91 1.16 8.10 16.31
C ALA A 91 0.04 9.14 16.46
N HIS A 92 0.21 10.33 15.89
CA HIS A 92 -0.82 11.36 15.91
C HIS A 92 -2.09 10.92 15.16
N VAL A 93 -1.94 10.32 13.97
CA VAL A 93 -3.07 9.78 13.22
C VAL A 93 -3.79 8.71 14.05
N LYS A 94 -3.03 7.78 14.63
CA LYS A 94 -3.57 6.68 15.44
C LYS A 94 -4.31 7.19 16.69
N ALA A 95 -3.82 8.26 17.30
CA ALA A 95 -4.44 8.83 18.50
C ALA A 95 -5.85 9.35 18.23
N HIS A 96 -6.15 9.77 17.01
CA HIS A 96 -7.43 10.40 16.68
C HIS A 96 -8.32 9.56 15.77
N HIS A 97 -7.90 8.36 15.35
CA HIS A 97 -8.64 7.52 14.41
C HIS A 97 -8.50 6.04 14.80
N THR A 98 -9.60 5.30 14.70
CA THR A 98 -9.64 3.87 15.06
C THR A 98 -9.20 2.99 13.88
N ILE A 99 -7.96 3.13 13.50
CA ILE A 99 -7.30 2.31 12.47
C ILE A 99 -6.10 1.61 13.10
N SER A 100 -5.56 0.59 12.43
CA SER A 100 -4.36 -0.10 12.92
C SER A 100 -3.15 0.85 12.87
N TYR A 101 -2.11 0.54 13.66
CA TYR A 101 -0.89 1.35 13.65
C TYR A 101 -0.19 1.28 12.28
N ALA A 102 -0.18 0.10 11.65
CA ALA A 102 0.37 -0.03 10.30
C ALA A 102 -0.37 0.86 9.29
N ASP A 103 -1.71 0.91 9.37
CA ASP A 103 -2.51 1.79 8.52
C ASP A 103 -2.19 3.26 8.80
N ALA A 104 -1.98 3.61 10.07
CA ALA A 104 -1.59 4.98 10.43
C ALA A 104 -0.24 5.38 9.81
N PHE A 105 0.70 4.44 9.69
CA PHE A 105 1.96 4.70 8.98
C PHE A 105 1.74 4.96 7.50
N ALA A 106 0.85 4.22 6.85
CA ALA A 106 0.52 4.45 5.44
C ALA A 106 -0.08 5.85 5.24
N VAL A 107 -1.00 6.26 6.11
CA VAL A 107 -1.61 7.59 6.08
C VAL A 107 -0.55 8.67 6.30
N ALA A 108 0.27 8.54 7.35
CA ALA A 108 1.30 9.53 7.66
C ALA A 108 2.31 9.68 6.53
N LEU A 109 2.69 8.56 5.89
CA LEU A 109 3.60 8.60 4.75
C LEU A 109 2.97 9.32 3.56
N ALA A 110 1.70 9.02 3.25
CA ALA A 110 0.98 9.70 2.17
C ALA A 110 0.89 11.20 2.42
N GLN A 111 0.62 11.63 3.65
CA GLN A 111 0.59 13.04 4.02
C GLN A 111 1.97 13.68 3.83
N SER A 112 3.03 13.02 4.33
CA SER A 112 4.38 13.59 4.28
C SER A 112 4.94 13.73 2.87
N ARG A 113 4.51 12.86 1.95
CA ARG A 113 4.96 12.86 0.56
C ARG A 113 3.97 13.54 -0.38
N GLN A 114 2.84 14.01 0.13
CA GLN A 114 1.74 14.53 -0.69
C GLN A 114 1.36 13.53 -1.78
N ALA A 115 1.26 12.26 -1.40
CA ALA A 115 0.99 11.15 -2.31
C ALA A 115 -0.42 10.63 -2.15
N THR A 116 -0.94 10.00 -3.20
CA THR A 116 -2.21 9.27 -3.17
C THR A 116 -2.00 7.90 -2.56
N LEU A 117 -2.81 7.55 -1.58
CA LEU A 117 -2.79 6.23 -0.97
C LEU A 117 -3.57 5.24 -1.85
N LEU A 118 -2.92 4.14 -2.23
CA LEU A 118 -3.53 3.08 -3.02
C LEU A 118 -3.91 1.93 -2.09
N THR A 119 -5.19 1.70 -1.89
CA THR A 119 -5.72 0.67 -0.98
C THR A 119 -7.09 0.21 -1.40
N GLY A 120 -7.48 -0.99 -0.97
CA GLY A 120 -8.85 -1.49 -1.08
C GLY A 120 -9.48 -1.76 0.27
N ASP A 121 -8.78 -1.51 1.37
CA ASP A 121 -9.27 -1.78 2.72
C ASP A 121 -10.31 -0.74 3.13
N PRO A 122 -11.57 -1.16 3.38
CA PRO A 122 -12.65 -0.23 3.78
C PRO A 122 -12.35 0.56 5.06
N GLU A 123 -11.45 0.07 5.93
CA GLU A 123 -11.06 0.79 7.14
C GLU A 123 -10.52 2.19 6.85
N PHE A 124 -9.92 2.38 5.67
CA PHE A 124 -9.39 3.69 5.28
C PHE A 124 -10.48 4.75 4.99
N ARG A 125 -11.76 4.36 4.94
CA ARG A 125 -12.85 5.34 4.88
C ARG A 125 -12.84 6.27 6.07
N LYS A 126 -12.37 5.79 7.22
CA LYS A 126 -12.28 6.58 8.46
C LYS A 126 -11.29 7.74 8.36
N VAL A 127 -10.40 7.72 7.38
CA VAL A 127 -9.32 8.71 7.21
C VAL A 127 -9.31 9.35 5.82
N GLU A 128 -10.38 9.16 5.04
CA GLU A 128 -10.43 9.71 3.66
C GLU A 128 -10.42 11.24 3.61
N SER A 129 -10.72 11.91 4.72
CA SER A 129 -10.58 13.37 4.82
C SER A 129 -9.12 13.81 4.99
N LEU A 130 -8.21 12.89 5.37
CA LEU A 130 -6.81 13.19 5.65
C LEU A 130 -5.91 13.02 4.44
N VAL A 131 -6.26 12.12 3.52
CA VAL A 131 -5.43 11.75 2.35
C VAL A 131 -6.31 11.51 1.14
N ALA A 132 -5.77 11.75 -0.05
CA ALA A 132 -6.39 11.28 -1.29
C ALA A 132 -6.21 9.76 -1.38
N ILE A 133 -7.28 9.05 -1.73
CA ILE A 133 -7.27 7.59 -1.85
C ILE A 133 -7.68 7.19 -3.26
N ASP A 134 -6.89 6.32 -3.87
CA ASP A 134 -7.24 5.61 -5.10
C ASP A 134 -7.73 4.22 -4.66
N TRP A 135 -9.03 4.02 -4.69
CA TRP A 135 -9.66 2.81 -4.17
C TRP A 135 -9.52 1.64 -5.15
N LEU A 136 -8.90 0.56 -4.67
CA LEU A 136 -8.87 -0.68 -5.42
C LEU A 136 -10.23 -1.36 -5.37
N PRO A 137 -10.64 -2.08 -6.45
CA PRO A 137 -11.88 -2.84 -6.43
C PRO A 137 -11.80 -3.97 -5.40
N LEU A 138 -12.92 -4.25 -4.73
CA LEU A 138 -13.00 -5.33 -3.72
C LEU A 138 -13.22 -6.70 -4.35
N HIS A 139 -13.72 -6.74 -5.58
CA HIS A 139 -14.04 -7.97 -6.28
C HIS A 139 -13.46 -7.95 -7.68
N LYS A 140 -12.96 -9.10 -8.13
CA LYS A 140 -12.55 -9.25 -9.53
C LYS A 140 -13.75 -9.04 -10.46
N PRO A 141 -13.53 -8.45 -11.64
CA PRO A 141 -14.60 -8.39 -12.65
C PRO A 141 -15.11 -9.80 -12.96
N GLU A 142 -16.43 -9.94 -13.08
CA GLU A 142 -17.00 -11.22 -13.49
C GLU A 142 -16.53 -11.57 -14.90
N PRO A 143 -16.23 -12.86 -15.17
CA PRO A 143 -15.94 -13.26 -16.54
C PRO A 143 -17.18 -13.02 -17.42
N PRO A 144 -16.99 -12.68 -18.71
CA PRO A 144 -18.14 -12.50 -19.59
C PRO A 144 -18.98 -13.78 -19.61
N SER A 145 -20.31 -13.60 -19.52
CA SER A 145 -21.21 -14.73 -19.54
C SER A 145 -21.08 -15.45 -20.88
N LYS A 146 -20.95 -16.79 -20.83
CA LYS A 146 -21.00 -17.61 -22.04
C LYS A 146 -22.44 -17.67 -22.51
N SER A 147 -22.71 -17.08 -23.64
CA SER A 147 -24.02 -17.21 -24.31
C SER A 147 -24.08 -18.51 -25.09
#